data_d2c30bfac0822d649cd5411f8a54a4a3
#
_entry.id   d2c30bfac0822d649cd5411f8a54a4a3
#
_cell.length_a   1.000
_cell.length_b   1.000
_cell.length_c   1.000
_cell.angle_alpha   90.00
_cell.angle_beta   90.00
_cell.angle_gamma   90.00
#
_symmetry.space_group_name_H-M   'P 1'
#
loop_
_entity.id
_entity.type
_entity.pdbx_description
1 polymer ?
#
loop_
_entity_poly.entity_id
_entity_poly.type
_entity_poly.pdbx_seq_one_letter_code
_entity_poly.pdbx_strand_id
1 'polypeptide(L)'
;QGVSSAASDVYKRQRIYKVSHDAQGNRLTWLKVTGGEFKAKTMLSGTARVGADLGESKIDDDGMWHEKADQVRVYSGAKFTTVDSVVAGTVCAVTGLTRTFPGAGLGKEPDGVNPVLQPVLTYTLLPGECDIHACLVALRELEDEDPLLHVVWQPHLEEVHLQLMGAVQLEVIQQMMHDRF
;
A
#
# COMPACT_ATOMS: atom_id res chain seq x y z
N GLN A 1 8.89 -30.68 23.59
CA GLN A 1 10.00 -29.70 23.62
C GLN A 1 9.84 -28.76 22.46
N GLY A 2 9.22 -27.61 22.73
CA GLY A 2 9.00 -26.56 21.76
C GLY A 2 10.31 -25.84 21.44
N VAL A 3 10.96 -26.19 20.36
CA VAL A 3 12.02 -25.37 19.81
C VAL A 3 11.36 -24.36 18.88
N SER A 4 10.91 -23.32 19.48
CA SER A 4 11.14 -21.93 19.16
C SER A 4 10.63 -21.44 17.79
N SER A 5 9.43 -20.89 17.79
CA SER A 5 8.93 -20.02 16.71
C SER A 5 9.84 -18.78 16.49
N ALA A 6 10.59 -18.38 17.51
CA ALA A 6 11.51 -17.22 17.44
C ALA A 6 12.69 -17.40 16.46
N ALA A 7 13.23 -18.60 16.30
CA ALA A 7 14.31 -18.85 15.35
C ALA A 7 13.85 -18.79 13.86
N SER A 8 12.58 -19.11 13.59
CA SER A 8 12.02 -19.03 12.24
C SER A 8 11.72 -17.57 11.83
N ASP A 9 11.44 -16.70 12.78
CA ASP A 9 11.09 -15.29 12.52
C ASP A 9 12.32 -14.43 12.16
N VAL A 10 13.51 -14.83 12.59
CA VAL A 10 14.78 -14.13 12.27
C VAL A 10 15.07 -14.10 10.77
N TYR A 11 14.54 -15.07 10.00
CA TYR A 11 14.79 -15.19 8.57
C TYR A 11 13.62 -14.75 7.69
N LYS A 12 12.50 -14.36 8.28
CA LYS A 12 11.34 -13.88 7.51
C LYS A 12 11.60 -12.47 7.01
N ARG A 13 11.63 -12.32 5.68
CA ARG A 13 11.85 -11.06 4.99
C ARG A 13 10.95 -10.94 3.79
N GLN A 14 10.22 -9.83 3.69
CA GLN A 14 9.40 -9.51 2.54
C GLN A 14 9.59 -8.05 2.15
N ARG A 15 9.64 -7.77 0.85
CA ARG A 15 9.69 -6.43 0.30
C ARG A 15 8.39 -6.14 -0.44
N ILE A 16 7.70 -5.08 -0.03
CA ILE A 16 6.52 -4.58 -0.73
C ILE A 16 6.99 -3.71 -1.89
N TYR A 17 6.47 -3.96 -3.09
CA TYR A 17 6.83 -3.19 -4.27
C TYR A 17 5.64 -2.51 -4.94
N LYS A 18 4.42 -2.92 -4.63
CA LYS A 18 3.20 -2.34 -5.20
C LYS A 18 2.01 -2.53 -4.26
N VAL A 19 1.08 -1.58 -4.29
CA VAL A 19 -0.28 -1.69 -3.78
C VAL A 19 -1.22 -1.49 -4.95
N SER A 20 -2.32 -2.22 -5.00
CA SER A 20 -3.38 -2.04 -5.99
C SER A 20 -4.70 -2.54 -5.43
N HIS A 21 -5.81 -2.26 -6.13
CA HIS A 21 -7.13 -2.79 -5.81
C HIS A 21 -7.57 -3.76 -6.91
N ASP A 22 -8.28 -4.83 -6.53
CA ASP A 22 -8.88 -5.74 -7.50
C ASP A 22 -10.24 -5.18 -7.99
N ALA A 23 -10.85 -5.85 -8.97
CA ALA A 23 -12.14 -5.43 -9.54
C ALA A 23 -13.30 -5.41 -8.51
N GLN A 24 -13.11 -6.00 -7.35
CA GLN A 24 -14.06 -6.01 -6.23
C GLN A 24 -13.72 -4.95 -5.17
N GLY A 25 -12.70 -4.12 -5.39
CA GLY A 25 -12.23 -3.11 -4.45
C GLY A 25 -11.38 -3.66 -3.30
N ASN A 26 -10.97 -4.94 -3.34
CA ASN A 26 -10.09 -5.47 -2.31
C ASN A 26 -8.66 -4.95 -2.51
N ARG A 27 -8.08 -4.43 -1.44
CA ARG A 27 -6.70 -3.97 -1.42
C ARG A 27 -5.74 -5.16 -1.50
N LEU A 28 -4.82 -5.08 -2.45
CA LEU A 28 -3.77 -6.07 -2.71
C LEU A 28 -2.41 -5.48 -2.39
N THR A 29 -1.72 -6.06 -1.42
CA THR A 29 -0.32 -5.74 -1.14
C THR A 29 0.57 -6.73 -1.90
N TRP A 30 1.27 -6.24 -2.92
CA TRP A 30 2.20 -7.03 -3.73
C TRP A 30 3.57 -7.04 -3.09
N LEU A 31 4.07 -8.21 -2.78
CA LEU A 31 5.35 -8.37 -2.13
C LEU A 31 6.18 -9.50 -2.75
N LYS A 32 7.50 -9.39 -2.60
CA LYS A 32 8.46 -10.45 -2.86
C LYS A 32 8.95 -11.00 -1.53
N VAL A 33 8.90 -12.30 -1.37
CA VAL A 33 9.53 -12.98 -0.24
C VAL A 33 11.03 -13.03 -0.50
N THR A 34 11.80 -12.28 0.29
CA THR A 34 13.27 -12.16 0.16
C THR A 34 14.02 -13.11 1.07
N GLY A 35 13.34 -13.67 2.07
CA GLY A 35 13.91 -14.68 2.97
C GLY A 35 12.86 -15.48 3.71
N GLY A 36 13.18 -16.75 3.97
CA GLY A 36 12.34 -17.68 4.70
C GLY A 36 11.08 -18.14 3.94
N GLU A 37 10.05 -18.46 4.69
CA GLU A 37 8.73 -18.85 4.22
C GLU A 37 7.68 -17.85 4.73
N PHE A 38 6.75 -17.46 3.88
CA PHE A 38 5.62 -16.60 4.23
C PHE A 38 4.32 -17.41 4.17
N LYS A 39 3.54 -17.37 5.26
CA LYS A 39 2.29 -18.14 5.40
C LYS A 39 1.09 -17.21 5.46
N ALA A 40 -0.03 -17.66 4.91
CA ALA A 40 -1.31 -17.01 5.11
C ALA A 40 -1.67 -16.98 6.61
N LYS A 41 -2.52 -16.03 7.01
CA LYS A 41 -2.96 -15.83 8.40
C LYS A 41 -1.83 -15.45 9.39
N THR A 42 -0.62 -15.11 8.88
CA THR A 42 0.49 -14.64 9.71
C THR A 42 0.27 -13.19 10.15
N MET A 43 0.59 -12.89 11.40
CA MET A 43 0.71 -11.51 11.87
C MET A 43 1.97 -10.89 11.29
N LEU A 44 1.83 -9.71 10.72
CA LEU A 44 2.90 -8.89 10.18
C LEU A 44 3.00 -7.60 10.96
N SER A 45 4.19 -7.06 11.03
CA SER A 45 4.47 -5.75 11.59
C SER A 45 5.37 -4.96 10.66
N GLY A 46 5.23 -3.66 10.69
CA GLY A 46 6.06 -2.76 9.92
C GLY A 46 6.01 -1.35 10.50
N THR A 47 6.92 -0.50 10.07
CA THR A 47 6.96 0.92 10.43
C THR A 47 5.77 1.66 9.82
N ALA A 48 5.15 2.53 10.61
CA ALA A 48 4.11 3.40 10.10
C ALA A 48 4.73 4.46 9.17
N ARG A 49 4.06 4.75 8.04
CA ARG A 49 4.48 5.83 7.15
C ARG A 49 4.29 7.17 7.85
N VAL A 50 5.31 8.02 7.85
CA VAL A 50 5.22 9.37 8.40
C VAL A 50 4.21 10.19 7.60
N GLY A 51 3.25 10.81 8.29
CA GLY A 51 2.24 11.67 7.66
C GLY A 51 1.00 10.96 7.12
N ALA A 52 0.90 9.63 7.24
CA ALA A 52 -0.35 8.94 6.97
C ALA A 52 -1.35 9.20 8.11
N ASP A 53 -2.58 9.54 7.74
CA ASP A 53 -3.69 9.69 8.71
C ASP A 53 -4.14 8.30 9.16
N LEU A 54 -3.43 7.75 10.11
CA LEU A 54 -3.51 6.34 10.51
C LEU A 54 -4.37 6.13 11.74
N GLY A 55 -5.37 6.91 12.03
CA GLY A 55 -6.24 6.71 13.17
C GLY A 55 -5.53 6.06 14.38
N GLU A 56 -5.45 6.69 15.49
CA GLU A 56 -4.59 6.40 16.66
C GLU A 56 -4.65 4.98 17.25
N SER A 57 -5.57 4.11 16.84
CA SER A 57 -5.94 2.92 17.60
C SER A 57 -5.20 1.61 17.29
N LYS A 58 -4.18 1.62 16.42
CA LYS A 58 -3.48 0.37 16.00
C LYS A 58 -1.97 0.49 15.80
N ILE A 59 -1.35 1.52 16.31
CA ILE A 59 0.10 1.69 16.34
C ILE A 59 0.53 1.49 17.79
N ASP A 60 1.54 0.67 18.01
CA ASP A 60 2.12 0.51 19.34
C ASP A 60 3.01 1.70 19.74
N ASP A 61 3.50 1.69 20.99
CA ASP A 61 4.35 2.76 21.55
C ASP A 61 5.68 2.92 20.78
N ASP A 62 6.10 1.89 20.02
CA ASP A 62 7.32 1.90 19.20
C ASP A 62 7.05 2.40 17.75
N GLY A 63 5.83 2.84 17.44
CA GLY A 63 5.44 3.32 16.12
C GLY A 63 5.27 2.22 15.08
N MET A 64 5.08 0.97 15.52
CA MET A 64 4.88 -0.19 14.68
C MET A 64 3.40 -0.53 14.55
N TRP A 65 2.97 -0.86 13.34
CA TRP A 65 1.64 -1.43 13.11
C TRP A 65 1.69 -2.96 13.10
N HIS A 66 0.58 -3.58 13.49
CA HIS A 66 0.39 -5.04 13.48
C HIS A 66 -0.90 -5.38 12.75
N GLU A 67 -0.79 -6.12 11.64
CA GLU A 67 -1.93 -6.57 10.86
C GLU A 67 -1.78 -8.04 10.49
N LYS A 68 -2.91 -8.70 10.32
CA LYS A 68 -2.95 -10.11 9.92
C LYS A 68 -3.12 -10.23 8.43
N ALA A 69 -2.17 -10.89 7.77
CA ALA A 69 -2.32 -11.31 6.38
C ALA A 69 -3.51 -12.27 6.27
N ASP A 70 -4.44 -12.02 5.33
CA ASP A 70 -5.60 -12.89 5.16
C ASP A 70 -5.34 -13.98 4.13
N GLN A 71 -5.29 -13.65 2.85
CA GLN A 71 -5.02 -14.59 1.77
C GLN A 71 -3.68 -14.28 1.12
N VAL A 72 -2.99 -15.32 0.68
CA VAL A 72 -1.80 -15.22 -0.18
C VAL A 72 -2.20 -15.71 -1.58
N ARG A 73 -2.09 -14.84 -2.57
CA ARG A 73 -2.46 -15.09 -3.96
C ARG A 73 -1.22 -15.08 -4.85
N VAL A 74 -1.01 -16.14 -5.59
CA VAL A 74 0.03 -16.20 -6.64
C VAL A 74 -0.66 -16.02 -7.98
N TYR A 75 -0.23 -15.01 -8.73
CA TYR A 75 -0.82 -14.63 -10.00
C TYR A 75 -0.07 -15.25 -11.18
N SER A 76 -0.83 -15.67 -12.19
CA SER A 76 -0.36 -16.04 -13.52
C SER A 76 -1.21 -15.30 -14.56
N GLY A 77 -0.69 -14.17 -15.04
CA GLY A 77 -1.49 -13.22 -15.83
C GLY A 77 -2.64 -12.64 -15.01
N ALA A 78 -3.86 -12.69 -15.54
CA ALA A 78 -5.06 -12.19 -14.86
C ALA A 78 -5.66 -13.17 -13.84
N LYS A 79 -5.18 -14.41 -13.79
CA LYS A 79 -5.69 -15.44 -12.88
C LYS A 79 -4.78 -15.60 -11.66
N PHE A 80 -5.36 -15.94 -10.54
CA PHE A 80 -4.59 -16.23 -9.32
C PHE A 80 -5.01 -17.56 -8.69
N THR A 81 -4.10 -18.11 -7.91
CA THR A 81 -4.35 -19.26 -7.04
C THR A 81 -4.06 -18.82 -5.61
N THR A 82 -4.96 -19.11 -4.68
CA THR A 82 -4.74 -18.91 -3.25
C THR A 82 -3.91 -20.07 -2.72
N VAL A 83 -2.86 -19.73 -1.98
CA VAL A 83 -1.93 -20.71 -1.39
C VAL A 83 -1.77 -20.46 0.11
N ASP A 84 -1.43 -21.52 0.85
CA ASP A 84 -1.22 -21.42 2.29
C ASP A 84 0.14 -20.85 2.66
N SER A 85 1.14 -21.07 1.81
CA SER A 85 2.49 -20.55 2.02
C SER A 85 3.24 -20.36 0.72
N VAL A 86 4.25 -19.49 0.76
CA VAL A 86 5.20 -19.21 -0.33
C VAL A 86 6.62 -19.10 0.22
N VAL A 87 7.60 -19.50 -0.57
CA VAL A 87 9.02 -19.51 -0.19
C VAL A 87 9.77 -18.30 -0.74
N ALA A 88 10.96 -18.06 -0.24
CA ALA A 88 11.87 -17.01 -0.74
C ALA A 88 12.04 -17.10 -2.26
N GLY A 89 12.07 -15.93 -2.91
CA GLY A 89 12.08 -15.77 -4.37
C GLY A 89 10.69 -15.61 -5.00
N THR A 90 9.61 -16.00 -4.30
CA THR A 90 8.25 -15.89 -4.81
C THR A 90 7.73 -14.46 -4.72
N VAL A 91 7.00 -14.04 -5.76
CA VAL A 91 6.20 -12.83 -5.81
C VAL A 91 4.74 -13.20 -5.62
N CYS A 92 4.05 -12.55 -4.70
CA CYS A 92 2.64 -12.81 -4.41
C CYS A 92 1.90 -11.52 -4.03
N ALA A 93 0.58 -11.57 -4.07
CA ALA A 93 -0.29 -10.54 -3.52
C ALA A 93 -0.95 -11.04 -2.23
N VAL A 94 -1.08 -10.15 -1.26
CA VAL A 94 -1.65 -10.45 0.05
C VAL A 94 -2.82 -9.52 0.32
N THR A 95 -3.92 -10.08 0.84
CA THR A 95 -5.08 -9.31 1.30
C THR A 95 -5.06 -9.16 2.83
N GLY A 96 -5.85 -8.22 3.34
CA GLY A 96 -6.01 -7.99 4.79
C GLY A 96 -5.00 -7.01 5.39
N LEU A 97 -4.12 -6.41 4.58
CA LEU A 97 -3.14 -5.41 5.00
C LEU A 97 -3.59 -4.04 4.52
N THR A 98 -3.66 -3.07 5.42
CA THR A 98 -4.13 -1.70 5.12
C THR A 98 -3.03 -0.64 5.29
N ARG A 99 -1.96 -0.96 6.03
CA ARG A 99 -0.90 -0.01 6.42
C ARG A 99 0.40 -0.17 5.65
N THR A 100 0.41 -1.09 4.72
CA THR A 100 1.55 -1.33 3.85
C THR A 100 1.65 -0.26 2.76
N PHE A 101 2.87 0.04 2.31
CA PHE A 101 3.11 0.97 1.20
C PHE A 101 4.24 0.44 0.30
N PRO A 102 4.28 0.85 -0.97
CA PRO A 102 5.38 0.48 -1.87
C PRO A 102 6.73 0.93 -1.32
N GLY A 103 7.70 0.01 -1.28
CA GLY A 103 9.02 0.24 -0.71
C GLY A 103 9.19 -0.21 0.73
N ALA A 104 8.11 -0.49 1.46
CA ALA A 104 8.21 -0.97 2.84
C ALA A 104 8.81 -2.37 2.92
N GLY A 105 9.64 -2.58 3.94
CA GLY A 105 10.14 -3.88 4.35
C GLY A 105 9.27 -4.48 5.46
N LEU A 106 9.15 -5.78 5.49
CA LEU A 106 8.45 -6.52 6.54
C LEU A 106 9.38 -7.53 7.21
N GLY A 107 9.17 -7.76 8.49
CA GLY A 107 10.03 -8.63 9.30
C GLY A 107 11.43 -8.03 9.48
N LYS A 108 12.46 -8.72 9.02
CA LYS A 108 13.85 -8.24 9.06
C LYS A 108 14.32 -7.55 7.78
N GLU A 109 13.42 -7.34 6.83
CA GLU A 109 13.72 -6.58 5.62
C GLU A 109 13.70 -5.09 5.96
N PRO A 110 14.76 -4.32 5.68
CA PRO A 110 14.74 -2.87 5.87
C PRO A 110 13.81 -2.21 4.86
N ASP A 111 13.29 -1.03 5.17
CA ASP A 111 12.58 -0.22 4.18
C ASP A 111 13.48 0.14 3.00
N GLY A 112 12.88 0.33 1.83
CA GLY A 112 13.57 0.81 0.65
C GLY A 112 14.05 2.25 0.80
N VAL A 113 14.94 2.66 -0.09
CA VAL A 113 15.40 4.05 -0.16
C VAL A 113 14.24 4.93 -0.61
N ASN A 114 14.05 6.07 0.05
CA ASN A 114 13.06 7.06 -0.37
C ASN A 114 13.35 7.52 -1.81
N PRO A 115 12.31 7.74 -2.64
CA PRO A 115 12.48 8.27 -3.98
C PRO A 115 13.24 9.60 -3.96
N VAL A 116 14.25 9.72 -4.80
CA VAL A 116 15.03 10.97 -4.96
C VAL A 116 14.20 12.05 -5.64
N LEU A 117 13.38 11.64 -6.61
CA LEU A 117 12.46 12.54 -7.29
C LEU A 117 11.17 12.65 -6.49
N GLN A 118 10.78 13.89 -6.20
CA GLN A 118 9.53 14.19 -5.52
C GLN A 118 8.67 15.11 -6.41
N PRO A 119 7.34 15.01 -6.32
CA PRO A 119 6.44 15.88 -7.04
C PRO A 119 6.61 17.32 -6.55
N VAL A 120 6.62 18.26 -7.50
CA VAL A 120 6.85 19.70 -7.23
C VAL A 120 5.71 20.58 -7.72
N LEU A 121 4.79 20.03 -8.51
CA LEU A 121 3.66 20.79 -9.06
C LEU A 121 2.40 20.49 -8.23
N THR A 122 1.75 21.54 -7.77
CA THR A 122 0.47 21.43 -7.06
C THR A 122 -0.66 21.81 -7.99
N TYR A 123 -1.65 20.95 -8.09
CA TYR A 123 -2.88 21.16 -8.84
C TYR A 123 -4.07 21.15 -7.89
N THR A 124 -5.06 22.00 -8.15
CA THR A 124 -6.35 22.00 -7.47
C THR A 124 -7.33 21.19 -8.29
N LEU A 125 -8.04 20.26 -7.64
CA LEU A 125 -9.12 19.51 -8.28
C LEU A 125 -10.31 20.43 -8.51
N LEU A 126 -10.83 20.45 -9.73
CA LEU A 126 -12.10 21.06 -10.09
C LEU A 126 -13.13 19.93 -10.32
N PRO A 127 -14.02 19.64 -9.38
CA PRO A 127 -14.89 18.47 -9.42
C PRO A 127 -15.99 18.56 -10.48
N GLY A 128 -16.23 19.73 -11.05
CA GLY A 128 -17.32 19.93 -12.01
C GLY A 128 -18.68 19.68 -11.37
N GLU A 129 -19.44 18.73 -11.92
CA GLU A 129 -20.76 18.31 -11.39
C GLU A 129 -20.66 17.17 -10.36
N CYS A 130 -19.45 16.64 -10.11
CA CYS A 130 -19.24 15.55 -9.16
C CYS A 130 -19.13 16.06 -7.72
N ASP A 131 -19.48 15.21 -6.77
CA ASP A 131 -19.27 15.52 -5.35
C ASP A 131 -17.78 15.52 -5.00
N ILE A 132 -17.31 16.61 -4.40
CA ILE A 132 -15.89 16.78 -4.02
C ILE A 132 -15.41 15.72 -3.04
N HIS A 133 -16.29 15.25 -2.13
CA HIS A 133 -15.93 14.21 -1.17
C HIS A 133 -15.80 12.84 -1.82
N ALA A 134 -16.64 12.53 -2.81
CA ALA A 134 -16.49 11.32 -3.61
C ALA A 134 -15.17 11.32 -4.39
N CYS A 135 -14.83 12.46 -5.00
CA CYS A 135 -13.54 12.64 -5.65
C CYS A 135 -12.36 12.49 -4.67
N LEU A 136 -12.48 13.03 -3.45
CA LEU A 136 -11.45 12.90 -2.42
C LEU A 136 -11.22 11.43 -2.04
N VAL A 137 -12.30 10.65 -1.84
CA VAL A 137 -12.20 9.21 -1.53
C VAL A 137 -11.50 8.47 -2.65
N ALA A 138 -11.87 8.70 -3.92
CA ALA A 138 -11.26 8.09 -5.08
C ALA A 138 -9.77 8.45 -5.21
N LEU A 139 -9.41 9.71 -5.00
CA LEU A 139 -8.01 10.15 -5.03
C LEU A 139 -7.18 9.57 -3.89
N ARG A 140 -7.77 9.37 -2.70
CA ARG A 140 -7.10 8.68 -1.59
C ARG A 140 -6.82 7.22 -1.91
N GLU A 141 -7.70 6.54 -2.66
CA GLU A 141 -7.44 5.19 -3.15
C GLU A 141 -6.27 5.16 -4.14
N LEU A 142 -6.19 6.14 -5.05
CA LEU A 142 -5.04 6.28 -5.95
C LEU A 142 -3.74 6.62 -5.21
N GLU A 143 -3.80 7.45 -4.16
CA GLU A 143 -2.65 7.77 -3.30
C GLU A 143 -2.14 6.54 -2.54
N ASP A 144 -3.02 5.62 -2.16
CA ASP A 144 -2.62 4.36 -1.53
C ASP A 144 -1.81 3.48 -2.49
N GLU A 145 -2.12 3.52 -3.78
CA GLU A 145 -1.38 2.81 -4.82
C GLU A 145 -0.07 3.54 -5.22
N ASP A 146 -0.10 4.87 -5.29
CA ASP A 146 1.06 5.74 -5.57
C ASP A 146 1.24 6.79 -4.46
N PRO A 147 2.05 6.50 -3.45
CA PRO A 147 2.28 7.42 -2.32
C PRO A 147 2.93 8.76 -2.68
N LEU A 148 3.43 8.92 -3.90
CA LEU A 148 3.94 10.22 -4.39
C LEU A 148 2.81 11.15 -4.85
N LEU A 149 1.61 10.62 -5.07
CA LEU A 149 0.41 11.40 -5.29
C LEU A 149 -0.05 12.00 -3.94
N HIS A 150 0.55 13.07 -3.52
CA HIS A 150 0.24 13.68 -2.24
C HIS A 150 -1.11 14.42 -2.32
N VAL A 151 -2.16 13.81 -1.76
CA VAL A 151 -3.53 14.35 -1.75
C VAL A 151 -3.76 15.12 -0.46
N VAL A 152 -4.09 16.40 -0.56
CA VAL A 152 -4.35 17.27 0.59
C VAL A 152 -5.76 17.84 0.51
N TRP A 153 -6.56 17.58 1.53
CA TRP A 153 -7.85 18.24 1.72
C TRP A 153 -7.67 19.57 2.46
N GLN A 154 -8.21 20.64 1.91
CA GLN A 154 -8.22 21.97 2.50
C GLN A 154 -9.62 22.32 2.99
N PRO A 155 -9.96 22.08 4.28
CA PRO A 155 -11.34 22.24 4.79
C PRO A 155 -11.89 23.64 4.66
N HIS A 156 -11.04 24.66 4.80
CA HIS A 156 -11.46 26.08 4.75
C HIS A 156 -11.82 26.57 3.35
N LEU A 157 -11.25 25.91 2.32
CA LEU A 157 -11.47 26.24 0.93
C LEU A 157 -12.41 25.26 0.24
N GLU A 158 -12.71 24.13 0.90
CA GLU A 158 -13.42 22.99 0.32
C GLU A 158 -12.75 22.51 -0.98
N GLU A 159 -11.40 22.49 -0.98
CA GLU A 159 -10.60 22.12 -2.14
C GLU A 159 -9.75 20.87 -1.87
N VAL A 160 -9.54 20.08 -2.92
CA VAL A 160 -8.57 18.98 -2.94
C VAL A 160 -7.37 19.40 -3.76
N HIS A 161 -6.20 19.32 -3.17
CA HIS A 161 -4.93 19.61 -3.83
C HIS A 161 -4.15 18.31 -4.08
N LEU A 162 -3.48 18.23 -5.23
CA LEU A 162 -2.68 17.10 -5.66
C LEU A 162 -1.26 17.56 -5.97
N GLN A 163 -0.27 16.80 -5.54
CA GLN A 163 1.12 17.04 -5.95
C GLN A 163 1.51 16.04 -7.04
N LEU A 164 1.99 16.55 -8.17
CA LEU A 164 2.33 15.78 -9.37
C LEU A 164 3.71 16.16 -9.89
N MET A 165 4.33 15.25 -10.64
CA MET A 165 5.60 15.50 -11.31
C MET A 165 5.44 16.26 -12.63
N GLY A 166 4.27 16.20 -13.26
CA GLY A 166 4.04 16.86 -14.54
C GLY A 166 2.68 16.56 -15.18
N ALA A 167 2.45 17.18 -16.33
CA ALA A 167 1.19 17.12 -17.06
C ALA A 167 0.81 15.70 -17.51
N VAL A 168 1.78 14.87 -17.88
CA VAL A 168 1.52 13.49 -18.29
C VAL A 168 0.94 12.67 -17.13
N GLN A 169 1.44 12.85 -15.91
CA GLN A 169 0.88 12.19 -14.73
C GLN A 169 -0.55 12.67 -14.46
N LEU A 170 -0.84 13.95 -14.67
CA LEU A 170 -2.19 14.51 -14.56
C LEU A 170 -3.16 13.81 -15.52
N GLU A 171 -2.79 13.66 -16.80
CA GLU A 171 -3.60 12.97 -17.80
C GLU A 171 -3.88 11.52 -17.40
N VAL A 172 -2.87 10.81 -16.90
CA VAL A 172 -3.01 9.42 -16.42
C VAL A 172 -3.98 9.36 -15.24
N ILE A 173 -3.87 10.26 -14.26
CA ILE A 173 -4.78 10.30 -13.10
C ILE A 173 -6.20 10.62 -13.54
N GLN A 174 -6.39 11.58 -14.44
CA GLN A 174 -7.71 11.91 -14.99
C GLN A 174 -8.34 10.69 -15.68
N GLN A 175 -7.57 9.96 -16.48
CA GLN A 175 -8.04 8.74 -17.13
C GLN A 175 -8.40 7.65 -16.11
N MET A 176 -7.57 7.45 -15.08
CA MET A 176 -7.83 6.48 -14.02
C MET A 176 -9.10 6.82 -13.23
N MET A 177 -9.30 8.11 -12.92
CA MET A 177 -10.52 8.59 -12.25
C MET A 177 -11.76 8.31 -13.08
N HIS A 178 -11.69 8.55 -14.40
CA HIS A 178 -12.81 8.29 -15.31
C HIS A 178 -13.12 6.80 -15.49
N ASP A 179 -12.09 5.94 -15.52
CA ASP A 179 -12.25 4.51 -15.82
C ASP A 179 -12.66 3.68 -14.59
N ARG A 180 -12.37 4.17 -13.38
CA ARG A 180 -12.55 3.39 -12.14
C ARG A 180 -13.66 3.90 -11.24
N PHE A 181 -13.98 5.20 -11.32
CA PHE A 181 -14.90 5.88 -10.44
C PHE A 181 -15.96 6.69 -11.22
#